data_bae977f66039c7bfbc6b65695cde5b2f
#
_entry.id   bae977f66039c7bfbc6b65695cde5b2f
#
_cell.length_a   1.000
_cell.length_b   1.000
_cell.length_c   1.000
_cell.angle_alpha   90.00
_cell.angle_beta   90.00
_cell.angle_gamma   90.00
#
_symmetry.space_group_name_H-M   'P 1'
#
loop_
_entity.id
_entity.type
_entity.pdbx_description
1 polymer ?
#
loop_
_entity_poly.entity_id
_entity_poly.type
_entity_poly.pdbx_seq_one_letter_code
_entity_poly.pdbx_strand_id
1 'polypeptide(L)'
;MNLENEHSAPEAAKTSSTESVSPPRPASFFQERPPQVMAVATQVLRRWTRRDLLLFGTGAVAAVATGGALLPQTTLKRLGIIHENKNWPQKEWLLNRALRIDDDVAEALYSRNRLVPTYTKSQITPLKNNYNGATPDPSYIPEWRLTLDGLASGSSVSLNIRNLLAFFQVHEQITRLVCVEGWSAIAWWAGIRFDDLLRAYPPMSQANWARIESSVNLGPWGNPDPYYVSLDLATARHPQTLLATHLNGKPLTVEHGAPLRLVVPVKLGLKNIKAITRITYTRDEPADYWAKRGYSRYDGI
;
A
#
# COMPACT_ATOMS: atom_id res chain seq x y z
N MET A 1 -60.79 -34.61 66.66
CA MET A 1 -61.09 -35.76 65.81
C MET A 1 -60.38 -35.48 64.51
N ASN A 2 -59.16 -35.97 64.51
CA ASN A 2 -58.42 -36.66 63.44
C ASN A 2 -58.80 -36.31 61.99
N LEU A 3 -57.90 -36.02 61.09
CA LEU A 3 -56.77 -36.91 60.64
C LEU A 3 -55.76 -36.04 59.85
N GLU A 4 -54.54 -36.42 60.08
CA GLU A 4 -53.35 -36.10 59.28
C GLU A 4 -53.50 -36.51 57.81
N ASN A 5 -52.90 -35.77 56.95
CA ASN A 5 -52.35 -36.34 55.73
C ASN A 5 -51.15 -35.50 55.23
N GLU A 6 -49.99 -36.13 55.35
CA GLU A 6 -48.72 -35.74 54.74
C GLU A 6 -48.87 -35.74 53.19
N HIS A 7 -48.39 -34.68 52.56
CA HIS A 7 -48.04 -34.77 51.17
C HIS A 7 -46.67 -34.07 50.95
N SER A 8 -45.74 -34.91 50.69
CA SER A 8 -44.36 -34.62 50.31
C SER A 8 -44.28 -33.62 49.19
N ALA A 9 -43.45 -32.60 49.37
CA ALA A 9 -43.06 -31.66 48.35
C ALA A 9 -42.09 -32.30 47.34
N PRO A 10 -42.17 -32.03 46.02
CA PRO A 10 -41.15 -32.43 45.07
C PRO A 10 -39.96 -31.47 45.09
N GLU A 11 -38.84 -32.06 45.02
CA GLU A 11 -37.46 -31.58 44.90
C GLU A 11 -37.32 -30.40 43.91
N ALA A 12 -36.80 -29.26 44.38
CA ALA A 12 -36.50 -28.10 43.57
C ALA A 12 -35.37 -28.40 42.57
N ALA A 13 -35.70 -28.33 41.31
CA ALA A 13 -34.75 -28.38 40.20
C ALA A 13 -33.70 -27.28 40.37
N LYS A 14 -32.44 -27.66 40.39
CA LYS A 14 -31.28 -26.76 40.33
C LYS A 14 -31.33 -26.00 39.03
N THR A 15 -31.63 -24.72 39.09
CA THR A 15 -31.40 -23.77 37.99
C THR A 15 -29.89 -23.66 37.76
N SER A 16 -29.42 -24.21 36.65
CA SER A 16 -28.09 -23.95 36.14
C SER A 16 -27.95 -22.48 35.82
N SER A 17 -27.15 -21.77 36.59
CA SER A 17 -26.70 -20.45 36.28
C SER A 17 -25.88 -20.50 34.97
N THR A 18 -26.46 -20.06 33.87
CA THR A 18 -25.71 -19.73 32.66
C THR A 18 -24.80 -18.57 32.99
N GLU A 19 -23.55 -18.88 33.27
CA GLU A 19 -22.47 -17.90 33.27
C GLU A 19 -22.44 -17.25 31.89
N SER A 20 -22.83 -15.97 31.83
CA SER A 20 -22.68 -15.14 30.65
C SER A 20 -21.17 -14.95 30.44
N VAL A 21 -20.57 -15.77 29.58
CA VAL A 21 -19.20 -15.55 29.08
C VAL A 21 -19.22 -14.25 28.33
N SER A 22 -18.78 -13.17 28.97
CA SER A 22 -18.51 -11.91 28.31
C SER A 22 -17.50 -12.15 27.20
N PRO A 23 -17.71 -11.62 25.98
CA PRO A 23 -16.73 -11.76 24.91
C PRO A 23 -15.38 -11.20 25.39
N PRO A 24 -14.24 -11.84 25.05
CA PRO A 24 -12.94 -11.36 25.45
C PRO A 24 -12.79 -9.90 25.01
N ARG A 25 -12.41 -9.02 25.93
CA ARG A 25 -12.11 -7.63 25.62
C ARG A 25 -11.07 -7.62 24.50
N PRO A 26 -11.28 -6.86 23.41
CA PRO A 26 -10.27 -6.75 22.38
C PRO A 26 -8.97 -6.30 23.06
N ALA A 27 -7.90 -7.09 22.90
CA ALA A 27 -6.57 -6.72 23.37
C ALA A 27 -6.29 -5.31 22.85
N SER A 28 -5.81 -4.41 23.73
CA SER A 28 -5.52 -3.03 23.33
C SER A 28 -4.66 -3.06 22.07
N PHE A 29 -5.08 -2.39 21.01
CA PHE A 29 -4.42 -2.37 19.70
C PHE A 29 -2.92 -1.99 19.76
N PHE A 30 -2.46 -1.55 20.91
CA PHE A 30 -1.13 -0.99 21.15
C PHE A 30 -0.40 -1.66 22.32
N GLN A 31 -0.68 -2.94 22.60
CA GLN A 31 0.19 -3.68 23.50
C GLN A 31 1.58 -3.77 22.84
N GLU A 32 2.58 -3.17 23.50
CA GLU A 32 3.98 -3.20 23.10
C GLU A 32 4.48 -4.64 23.06
N ARG A 33 4.38 -5.28 21.89
CA ARG A 33 5.20 -6.45 21.65
C ARG A 33 6.61 -5.94 21.34
N PRO A 34 7.64 -6.52 21.92
CA PRO A 34 9.01 -6.14 21.57
C PRO A 34 9.14 -6.23 20.04
N PRO A 35 9.74 -5.25 19.37
CA PRO A 35 9.94 -5.28 17.94
C PRO A 35 10.66 -6.59 17.61
N GLN A 36 10.09 -7.40 16.74
CA GLN A 36 10.82 -8.52 16.16
C GLN A 36 11.93 -7.90 15.30
N VAL A 37 13.09 -7.71 15.91
CA VAL A 37 14.31 -7.33 15.21
C VAL A 37 14.69 -8.52 14.36
N MET A 38 14.21 -8.59 13.12
CA MET A 38 14.86 -9.41 12.12
C MET A 38 16.23 -8.77 11.88
N ALA A 39 17.27 -9.33 12.52
CA ALA A 39 18.65 -8.97 12.30
C ALA A 39 19.02 -9.36 10.85
N VAL A 40 18.68 -8.53 9.89
CA VAL A 40 19.28 -8.59 8.57
C VAL A 40 20.68 -8.07 8.76
N ALA A 41 21.70 -8.91 8.46
CA ALA A 41 23.10 -8.55 8.60
C ALA A 41 23.37 -7.24 7.85
N THR A 42 23.45 -6.15 8.56
CA THR A 42 23.62 -4.77 8.09
C THR A 42 24.86 -4.62 7.20
N GLN A 43 25.81 -5.52 7.30
CA GLN A 43 27.04 -5.56 6.50
C GLN A 43 26.79 -5.99 5.04
N VAL A 44 25.82 -6.84 4.74
CA VAL A 44 25.49 -7.25 3.37
C VAL A 44 24.78 -6.13 2.63
N LEU A 45 23.83 -5.44 3.27
CA LEU A 45 23.11 -4.30 2.69
C LEU A 45 24.02 -3.09 2.41
N ARG A 46 25.01 -2.85 3.29
CA ARG A 46 25.93 -1.70 3.13
C ARG A 46 26.95 -1.87 2.00
N ARG A 47 27.31 -3.11 1.64
CA ARG A 47 28.22 -3.39 0.52
C ARG A 47 27.56 -3.31 -0.85
N TRP A 48 26.30 -3.70 -0.96
CA TRP A 48 25.60 -3.74 -2.25
C TRP A 48 25.07 -2.37 -2.69
N THR A 49 24.43 -1.61 -1.82
CA THR A 49 23.75 -0.35 -2.20
C THR A 49 24.67 0.78 -2.67
N ARG A 50 25.89 0.91 -2.15
CA ARG A 50 26.81 1.97 -2.58
C ARG A 50 27.59 1.61 -3.84
N ARG A 51 27.99 0.36 -3.98
CA ARG A 51 28.82 -0.08 -5.12
C ARG A 51 27.98 -0.28 -6.37
N ASP A 52 26.77 -0.79 -6.25
CA ASP A 52 25.90 -1.01 -7.40
C ASP A 52 25.31 0.30 -7.91
N LEU A 53 24.91 1.24 -7.04
CA LEU A 53 24.49 2.58 -7.47
C LEU A 53 25.61 3.32 -8.19
N LEU A 54 26.87 3.18 -7.74
CA LEU A 54 28.01 3.79 -8.39
C LEU A 54 28.37 3.08 -9.71
N LEU A 55 28.27 1.76 -9.79
CA LEU A 55 28.59 1.01 -11.01
C LEU A 55 27.50 1.14 -12.08
N PHE A 56 26.22 1.13 -11.70
CA PHE A 56 25.11 1.31 -12.66
C PHE A 56 24.88 2.79 -12.97
N GLY A 57 24.92 3.69 -11.99
CA GLY A 57 24.74 5.14 -12.19
C GLY A 57 25.90 5.75 -12.98
N THR A 58 27.14 5.40 -12.67
CA THR A 58 28.32 5.91 -13.42
C THR A 58 28.47 5.24 -14.78
N GLY A 59 28.09 3.97 -14.94
CA GLY A 59 28.09 3.28 -16.24
C GLY A 59 27.08 3.88 -17.21
N ALA A 60 25.85 4.17 -16.76
CA ALA A 60 24.82 4.78 -17.59
C ALA A 60 25.16 6.25 -17.92
N VAL A 61 25.63 7.03 -16.94
CA VAL A 61 26.06 8.42 -17.15
C VAL A 61 27.33 8.48 -18.01
N ALA A 62 28.29 7.56 -17.82
CA ALA A 62 29.48 7.47 -18.67
C ALA A 62 29.13 7.04 -20.11
N ALA A 63 28.21 6.11 -20.30
CA ALA A 63 27.73 5.70 -21.63
C ALA A 63 26.99 6.83 -22.35
N VAL A 64 26.21 7.62 -21.65
CA VAL A 64 25.53 8.81 -22.20
C VAL A 64 26.50 9.96 -22.43
N ALA A 65 27.44 10.20 -21.50
CA ALA A 65 28.42 11.29 -21.62
C ALA A 65 29.50 11.00 -22.67
N THR A 66 30.04 9.78 -22.74
CA THR A 66 31.05 9.39 -23.73
C THR A 66 30.44 9.13 -25.11
N GLY A 67 29.28 8.45 -25.16
CA GLY A 67 28.53 8.27 -26.40
C GLY A 67 28.00 9.59 -26.96
N GLY A 68 27.51 10.48 -26.08
CA GLY A 68 27.03 11.82 -26.45
C GLY A 68 28.15 12.74 -26.95
N ALA A 69 29.35 12.67 -26.37
CA ALA A 69 30.51 13.48 -26.80
C ALA A 69 31.10 13.04 -28.15
N LEU A 70 30.86 11.79 -28.56
CA LEU A 70 31.36 11.23 -29.84
C LEU A 70 30.34 11.30 -30.97
N LEU A 71 29.08 11.66 -30.70
CA LEU A 71 28.03 11.75 -31.71
C LEU A 71 27.95 13.15 -32.31
N PRO A 72 27.82 13.29 -33.65
CA PRO A 72 27.56 14.57 -34.28
C PRO A 72 26.32 15.26 -33.71
N GLN A 73 26.33 16.60 -33.61
CA GLN A 73 25.19 17.34 -33.07
C GLN A 73 23.87 17.06 -33.82
N THR A 74 23.94 16.73 -35.08
CA THR A 74 22.80 16.30 -35.91
C THR A 74 22.21 14.97 -35.40
N THR A 75 23.04 14.06 -34.94
CA THR A 75 22.63 12.77 -34.36
C THR A 75 22.05 12.98 -32.95
N LEU A 76 22.66 13.86 -32.15
CA LEU A 76 22.16 14.24 -30.82
C LEU A 76 20.82 14.97 -30.93
N LYS A 77 20.64 15.81 -31.93
CA LYS A 77 19.34 16.44 -32.28
C LYS A 77 18.31 15.40 -32.72
N ARG A 78 18.70 14.41 -33.54
CA ARG A 78 17.83 13.26 -33.94
C ARG A 78 17.43 12.36 -32.77
N LEU A 79 18.32 12.19 -31.79
CA LEU A 79 18.05 11.40 -30.58
C LEU A 79 17.32 12.20 -29.49
N GLY A 80 17.04 13.49 -29.70
CA GLY A 80 16.33 14.31 -28.74
C GLY A 80 17.13 14.72 -27.49
N ILE A 81 18.46 14.55 -27.54
CA ILE A 81 19.37 14.89 -26.43
C ILE A 81 19.67 16.39 -26.38
N ILE A 82 19.65 17.09 -27.53
CA ILE A 82 19.87 18.55 -27.65
C ILE A 82 18.65 19.20 -28.28
N HIS A 83 18.12 20.29 -27.69
CA HIS A 83 16.82 20.88 -27.99
C HIS A 83 16.90 22.26 -28.64
N GLU A 84 16.02 22.46 -29.60
CA GLU A 84 15.56 23.79 -30.04
C GLU A 84 14.02 23.94 -30.08
N ASN A 85 13.23 22.88 -29.83
CA ASN A 85 11.76 23.00 -29.90
C ASN A 85 11.02 22.11 -28.89
N LYS A 86 10.01 22.68 -28.18
CA LYS A 86 9.29 22.07 -27.05
C LYS A 86 8.33 20.91 -27.42
N ASN A 87 8.01 20.71 -28.70
CA ASN A 87 6.98 19.76 -29.17
C ASN A 87 7.55 18.69 -30.09
N TRP A 88 8.34 17.76 -29.56
CA TRP A 88 8.92 16.69 -30.36
C TRP A 88 8.36 15.32 -30.01
N PRO A 89 7.49 14.70 -30.83
CA PRO A 89 6.89 13.38 -30.58
C PRO A 89 7.93 12.26 -30.37
N GLN A 90 9.10 12.39 -31.03
CA GLN A 90 10.21 11.44 -30.92
C GLN A 90 10.88 11.46 -29.54
N LYS A 91 10.85 12.60 -28.83
CA LYS A 91 11.38 12.70 -27.46
C LYS A 91 10.51 11.96 -26.47
N GLU A 92 9.20 12.13 -26.58
CA GLU A 92 8.25 11.43 -25.73
C GLU A 92 8.34 9.92 -25.92
N TRP A 93 8.48 9.46 -27.16
CA TRP A 93 8.69 8.04 -27.45
C TRP A 93 9.99 7.52 -26.83
N LEU A 94 11.11 8.26 -26.94
CA LEU A 94 12.41 7.85 -26.38
C LEU A 94 12.37 7.82 -24.85
N LEU A 95 11.79 8.84 -24.22
CA LEU A 95 11.61 8.90 -22.78
C LEU A 95 10.71 7.77 -22.26
N ASN A 96 9.59 7.53 -22.94
CA ASN A 96 8.67 6.44 -22.59
C ASN A 96 9.31 5.06 -22.77
N ARG A 97 10.22 4.91 -23.77
CA ARG A 97 10.98 3.67 -23.93
C ARG A 97 12.04 3.50 -22.84
N ALA A 98 12.74 4.58 -22.47
CA ALA A 98 13.71 4.57 -21.38
C ALA A 98 13.05 4.24 -20.03
N LEU A 99 11.90 4.86 -19.73
CA LEU A 99 11.12 4.58 -18.54
C LEU A 99 10.66 3.12 -18.50
N ARG A 100 10.20 2.55 -19.61
CA ARG A 100 9.81 1.13 -19.67
C ARG A 100 10.98 0.19 -19.40
N ILE A 101 12.16 0.49 -19.95
CA ILE A 101 13.36 -0.32 -19.69
C ILE A 101 13.75 -0.22 -18.21
N ASP A 102 13.70 0.95 -17.62
CA ASP A 102 13.96 1.17 -16.20
C ASP A 102 12.96 0.39 -15.33
N ASP A 103 11.68 0.45 -15.66
CA ASP A 103 10.62 -0.30 -15.01
C ASP A 103 10.84 -1.81 -15.10
N ASP A 104 11.19 -2.33 -16.29
CA ASP A 104 11.43 -3.77 -16.51
C ASP A 104 12.66 -4.25 -15.74
N VAL A 105 13.72 -3.43 -15.66
CA VAL A 105 14.92 -3.72 -14.85
C VAL A 105 14.57 -3.71 -13.36
N ALA A 106 13.83 -2.71 -12.89
CA ALA A 106 13.43 -2.60 -11.51
C ALA A 106 12.52 -3.77 -11.09
N GLU A 107 11.61 -4.19 -11.97
CA GLU A 107 10.74 -5.35 -11.76
C GLU A 107 11.55 -6.67 -11.72
N ALA A 108 12.52 -6.84 -12.63
CA ALA A 108 13.40 -8.01 -12.66
C ALA A 108 14.31 -8.12 -11.41
N LEU A 109 14.68 -6.98 -10.82
CA LEU A 109 15.45 -6.92 -9.58
C LEU A 109 14.60 -6.99 -8.32
N TYR A 110 13.27 -6.96 -8.45
CA TYR A 110 12.36 -7.04 -7.32
C TYR A 110 12.47 -8.38 -6.61
N SER A 111 12.54 -8.33 -5.28
CA SER A 111 12.52 -9.51 -4.43
C SER A 111 11.57 -9.33 -3.26
N ARG A 112 10.60 -10.25 -3.12
CA ARG A 112 9.69 -10.31 -1.96
C ARG A 112 10.41 -10.41 -0.62
N ASN A 113 11.62 -10.91 -0.61
CA ASN A 113 12.41 -11.10 0.61
C ASN A 113 13.25 -9.86 0.97
N ARG A 114 13.29 -8.85 0.10
CA ARG A 114 14.01 -7.61 0.35
C ARG A 114 13.14 -6.68 1.17
N LEU A 115 13.35 -6.66 2.48
CA LEU A 115 12.65 -5.76 3.39
C LEU A 115 13.29 -4.38 3.40
N VAL A 116 12.45 -3.34 3.47
CA VAL A 116 12.93 -2.00 3.78
C VAL A 116 13.30 -1.89 5.27
N PRO A 117 14.24 -0.99 5.63
CA PRO A 117 14.59 -0.75 7.02
C PRO A 117 13.37 -0.36 7.87
N THR A 118 13.32 -0.88 9.09
CA THR A 118 12.38 -0.45 10.12
C THR A 118 13.05 0.49 11.10
N TYR A 119 12.25 1.30 11.79
CA TYR A 119 12.70 2.38 12.67
C TYR A 119 12.08 2.23 14.06
N THR A 120 12.59 2.99 15.02
CA THR A 120 12.03 3.08 16.37
C THR A 120 11.00 4.20 16.46
N LYS A 121 10.15 4.19 17.50
CA LYS A 121 9.15 5.24 17.74
C LYS A 121 9.77 6.62 17.89
N SER A 122 10.99 6.72 18.44
CA SER A 122 11.73 7.96 18.61
C SER A 122 12.20 8.61 17.30
N GLN A 123 12.19 7.85 16.20
CA GLN A 123 12.61 8.31 14.87
C GLN A 123 11.43 8.76 14.00
N ILE A 124 10.19 8.69 14.53
CA ILE A 124 9.01 9.16 13.81
C ILE A 124 9.12 10.65 13.51
N THR A 125 8.80 11.00 12.27
CA THR A 125 8.81 12.39 11.79
C THR A 125 7.41 12.82 11.36
N PRO A 126 7.09 14.12 11.32
CA PRO A 126 5.83 14.60 10.80
C PRO A 126 5.59 14.11 9.36
N LEU A 127 4.40 13.57 9.12
CA LEU A 127 3.98 13.15 7.79
C LEU A 127 3.22 14.28 7.11
N LYS A 128 3.73 14.76 5.97
CA LYS A 128 3.09 15.78 5.17
C LYS A 128 1.74 15.27 4.63
N ASN A 129 0.72 16.11 4.71
CA ASN A 129 -0.52 15.89 3.96
C ASN A 129 -0.30 16.25 2.50
N ASN A 130 -0.60 15.33 1.60
CA ASN A 130 -0.43 15.52 0.17
C ASN A 130 -1.68 15.04 -0.59
N TYR A 131 -2.67 15.93 -0.74
CA TYR A 131 -3.90 15.73 -1.50
C TYR A 131 -4.00 16.70 -2.70
N ASN A 132 -2.89 17.30 -3.13
CA ASN A 132 -2.90 18.38 -4.12
C ASN A 132 -3.91 19.50 -3.79
N GLY A 133 -4.03 19.82 -2.51
CA GLY A 133 -4.89 20.87 -2.01
C GLY A 133 -6.32 20.46 -1.65
N ALA A 134 -6.76 19.25 -1.98
CA ALA A 134 -8.11 18.78 -1.66
C ALA A 134 -8.08 17.64 -0.64
N THR A 135 -8.50 17.91 0.59
CA THR A 135 -8.83 16.86 1.57
C THR A 135 -10.29 16.47 1.35
N PRO A 136 -10.64 15.17 1.22
CA PRO A 136 -12.02 14.74 1.08
C PRO A 136 -12.87 15.19 2.26
N ASP A 137 -14.16 15.43 2.03
CA ASP A 137 -15.12 15.63 3.10
C ASP A 137 -15.26 14.35 3.92
N PRO A 138 -15.25 14.40 5.28
CA PRO A 138 -15.29 13.21 6.12
C PRO A 138 -16.64 12.47 6.10
N SER A 139 -17.68 13.03 5.50
CA SER A 139 -19.03 12.45 5.44
C SER A 139 -19.12 11.05 4.82
N TYR A 140 -18.14 10.65 4.00
CA TYR A 140 -18.10 9.31 3.42
C TYR A 140 -17.73 8.21 4.42
N ILE A 141 -17.07 8.52 5.54
CA ILE A 141 -16.50 7.54 6.46
C ILE A 141 -17.56 6.62 7.11
N PRO A 142 -18.71 7.09 7.62
CA PRO A 142 -19.72 6.23 8.23
C PRO A 142 -20.27 5.14 7.29
N GLU A 143 -20.46 5.48 6.02
CA GLU A 143 -20.99 4.57 4.99
C GLU A 143 -19.89 3.88 4.17
N TRP A 144 -18.65 4.09 4.55
CA TRP A 144 -17.51 3.56 3.82
C TRP A 144 -17.54 2.03 3.70
N ARG A 145 -17.23 1.55 2.51
CA ARG A 145 -17.07 0.13 2.18
C ARG A 145 -15.84 -0.06 1.29
N LEU A 146 -15.16 -1.19 1.49
CA LEU A 146 -14.16 -1.69 0.56
C LEU A 146 -14.84 -2.72 -0.35
N THR A 147 -14.87 -2.46 -1.64
CA THR A 147 -15.34 -3.41 -2.64
C THR A 147 -14.16 -4.19 -3.20
N LEU A 148 -14.28 -5.52 -3.25
CA LEU A 148 -13.32 -6.44 -3.86
C LEU A 148 -13.95 -7.06 -5.09
N ASP A 149 -13.28 -6.93 -6.24
CA ASP A 149 -13.71 -7.49 -7.53
C ASP A 149 -12.62 -8.36 -8.16
N GLY A 150 -13.00 -9.17 -9.14
CA GLY A 150 -12.06 -10.08 -9.81
C GLY A 150 -11.61 -11.25 -8.94
N LEU A 151 -12.49 -11.68 -8.04
CA LEU A 151 -12.25 -12.79 -7.13
C LEU A 151 -12.44 -14.15 -7.81
N ALA A 152 -11.81 -15.19 -7.28
CA ALA A 152 -11.97 -16.57 -7.73
C ALA A 152 -13.41 -17.08 -7.63
N SER A 153 -14.21 -16.52 -6.72
CA SER A 153 -15.64 -16.81 -6.57
C SER A 153 -16.51 -16.29 -7.73
N GLY A 154 -15.98 -15.37 -8.55
CA GLY A 154 -16.73 -14.66 -9.58
C GLY A 154 -17.69 -13.59 -9.06
N SER A 155 -17.83 -13.43 -7.75
CA SER A 155 -18.72 -12.46 -7.11
C SER A 155 -17.92 -11.35 -6.43
N SER A 156 -18.47 -10.13 -6.43
CA SER A 156 -17.90 -9.01 -5.66
C SER A 156 -18.19 -9.18 -4.17
N VAL A 157 -17.26 -8.71 -3.34
CA VAL A 157 -17.40 -8.67 -1.88
C VAL A 157 -17.33 -7.23 -1.38
N SER A 158 -18.20 -6.87 -0.45
CA SER A 158 -18.20 -5.55 0.17
C SER A 158 -17.94 -5.67 1.68
N LEU A 159 -16.89 -5.02 2.17
CA LEU A 159 -16.44 -5.08 3.55
C LEU A 159 -16.48 -3.69 4.18
N ASN A 160 -16.99 -3.58 5.40
CA ASN A 160 -16.84 -2.37 6.20
C ASN A 160 -15.57 -2.45 7.07
N ILE A 161 -15.20 -1.33 7.68
CA ILE A 161 -13.99 -1.26 8.50
C ILE A 161 -14.05 -2.20 9.72
N ARG A 162 -15.22 -2.42 10.31
CA ARG A 162 -15.42 -3.33 11.45
C ARG A 162 -15.17 -4.78 11.03
N ASN A 163 -15.67 -5.19 9.86
CA ASN A 163 -15.39 -6.51 9.30
C ASN A 163 -13.90 -6.74 9.11
N LEU A 164 -13.19 -5.77 8.51
CA LEU A 164 -11.76 -5.88 8.31
C LEU A 164 -10.99 -6.07 9.63
N LEU A 165 -11.30 -5.25 10.63
CA LEU A 165 -10.61 -5.31 11.93
C LEU A 165 -11.03 -6.51 12.80
N ALA A 166 -12.23 -7.07 12.57
CA ALA A 166 -12.68 -8.26 13.29
C ALA A 166 -12.12 -9.56 12.72
N PHE A 167 -11.96 -9.66 11.39
CA PHE A 167 -11.53 -10.90 10.73
C PHE A 167 -10.04 -11.02 10.53
N PHE A 168 -9.29 -9.91 10.50
CA PHE A 168 -7.87 -9.92 10.19
C PHE A 168 -7.01 -9.50 11.38
N GLN A 169 -5.85 -10.14 11.49
CA GLN A 169 -4.83 -9.71 12.44
C GLN A 169 -4.29 -8.35 12.04
N VAL A 170 -4.22 -7.42 13.00
CA VAL A 170 -3.54 -6.14 12.82
C VAL A 170 -2.05 -6.33 12.99
N HIS A 171 -1.27 -5.85 12.01
CA HIS A 171 0.19 -5.82 12.01
C HIS A 171 0.68 -4.40 12.12
N GLU A 172 1.85 -4.22 12.72
CA GLU A 172 2.47 -2.91 12.93
C GLU A 172 3.85 -2.87 12.31
N GLN A 173 4.21 -1.71 11.78
CA GLN A 173 5.56 -1.43 11.30
C GLN A 173 5.86 0.06 11.35
N ILE A 174 7.13 0.40 11.58
CA ILE A 174 7.61 1.78 11.48
C ILE A 174 8.55 1.82 10.29
N THR A 175 8.10 2.44 9.21
CA THR A 175 8.82 2.47 7.94
C THR A 175 8.89 3.88 7.37
N ARG A 176 9.82 4.10 6.45
CA ARG A 176 9.95 5.37 5.74
C ARG A 176 9.03 5.36 4.52
N LEU A 177 8.26 6.41 4.36
CA LEU A 177 7.57 6.76 3.14
C LEU A 177 8.43 7.77 2.38
N VAL A 178 8.73 7.48 1.11
CA VAL A 178 9.54 8.35 0.23
C VAL A 178 8.65 8.90 -0.86
N CYS A 179 8.58 10.22 -1.00
CA CYS A 179 7.78 10.88 -2.03
C CYS A 179 8.62 11.26 -3.25
N VAL A 180 8.04 11.23 -4.45
CA VAL A 180 8.68 11.69 -5.69
C VAL A 180 9.04 13.19 -5.64
N GLU A 181 8.40 13.96 -4.77
CA GLU A 181 8.68 15.39 -4.55
C GLU A 181 9.98 15.64 -3.75
N GLY A 182 10.78 14.61 -3.47
CA GLY A 182 12.07 14.73 -2.78
C GLY A 182 12.02 14.81 -1.26
N TRP A 183 10.86 14.59 -0.62
CA TRP A 183 10.75 14.49 0.83
C TRP A 183 10.48 13.06 1.29
N SER A 184 10.74 12.76 2.54
CA SER A 184 10.39 11.50 3.15
C SER A 184 9.96 11.69 4.60
N ALA A 185 9.18 10.74 5.13
CA ALA A 185 8.78 10.71 6.53
C ALA A 185 8.86 9.29 7.08
N ILE A 186 9.22 9.16 8.36
CA ILE A 186 9.17 7.91 9.10
C ILE A 186 7.86 7.90 9.89
N ALA A 187 7.06 6.88 9.69
CA ALA A 187 5.75 6.79 10.31
C ALA A 187 5.47 5.38 10.83
N TRP A 188 4.73 5.30 11.93
CA TRP A 188 4.26 4.06 12.52
C TRP A 188 2.87 3.74 11.99
N TRP A 189 2.80 2.67 11.22
CA TRP A 189 1.58 2.17 10.57
C TRP A 189 1.06 0.96 11.30
N ALA A 190 -0.27 0.86 11.44
CA ALA A 190 -0.94 -0.36 11.86
C ALA A 190 -2.14 -0.65 10.94
N GLY A 191 -2.30 -1.92 10.58
CA GLY A 191 -3.35 -2.37 9.67
C GLY A 191 -3.23 -3.85 9.33
N ILE A 192 -4.00 -4.32 8.37
CA ILE A 192 -3.96 -5.71 7.91
C ILE A 192 -2.92 -5.87 6.79
N ARG A 193 -2.25 -7.01 6.72
CA ARG A 193 -1.41 -7.31 5.55
C ARG A 193 -2.27 -7.49 4.32
N PHE A 194 -1.83 -6.96 3.20
CA PHE A 194 -2.55 -7.17 1.96
C PHE A 194 -2.56 -8.66 1.57
N ASP A 195 -1.49 -9.40 1.86
CA ASP A 195 -1.43 -10.85 1.63
C ASP A 195 -2.50 -11.63 2.43
N ASP A 196 -2.84 -11.20 3.65
CA ASP A 196 -3.89 -11.84 4.43
C ASP A 196 -5.27 -11.63 3.79
N LEU A 197 -5.54 -10.43 3.25
CA LEU A 197 -6.74 -10.17 2.46
C LEU A 197 -6.80 -11.03 1.20
N LEU A 198 -5.67 -11.17 0.47
CA LEU A 198 -5.54 -12.00 -0.73
C LEU A 198 -5.74 -13.50 -0.45
N ARG A 199 -5.41 -13.97 0.75
CA ARG A 199 -5.65 -15.35 1.16
C ARG A 199 -7.11 -15.60 1.52
N ALA A 200 -7.75 -14.65 2.20
CA ALA A 200 -9.15 -14.76 2.61
C ALA A 200 -10.12 -14.58 1.42
N TYR A 201 -9.75 -13.70 0.50
CA TYR A 201 -10.50 -13.40 -0.72
C TYR A 201 -9.60 -13.58 -1.94
N PRO A 202 -9.38 -14.85 -2.37
CA PRO A 202 -8.44 -15.14 -3.44
C PRO A 202 -8.84 -14.46 -4.75
N PRO A 203 -7.91 -13.83 -5.45
CA PRO A 203 -8.14 -13.33 -6.81
C PRO A 203 -8.37 -14.49 -7.78
N MET A 204 -8.99 -14.21 -8.93
CA MET A 204 -9.08 -15.17 -10.03
C MET A 204 -7.68 -15.71 -10.39
N SER A 205 -7.60 -16.97 -10.82
CA SER A 205 -6.33 -17.70 -10.99
C SER A 205 -5.34 -17.04 -11.95
N GLN A 206 -5.84 -16.33 -12.95
CA GLN A 206 -5.04 -15.60 -13.94
C GLN A 206 -4.71 -14.16 -13.53
N ALA A 207 -5.13 -13.69 -12.36
CA ALA A 207 -4.82 -12.34 -11.92
C ALA A 207 -3.34 -12.18 -11.58
N ASN A 208 -2.73 -11.11 -12.08
CA ASN A 208 -1.36 -10.70 -11.78
C ASN A 208 -1.29 -9.31 -11.14
N TRP A 209 -2.39 -8.55 -11.21
CA TRP A 209 -2.45 -7.16 -10.81
C TRP A 209 -3.64 -6.86 -9.92
N ALA A 210 -3.50 -5.80 -9.13
CA ALA A 210 -4.56 -5.15 -8.39
C ALA A 210 -4.65 -3.69 -8.83
N ARG A 211 -5.83 -3.28 -9.32
CA ARG A 211 -6.20 -1.87 -9.46
C ARG A 211 -6.84 -1.43 -8.16
N ILE A 212 -6.30 -0.39 -7.55
CA ILE A 212 -6.75 0.14 -6.27
C ILE A 212 -7.28 1.55 -6.49
N GLU A 213 -8.52 1.79 -6.12
CA GLU A 213 -9.25 3.05 -6.35
C GLU A 213 -9.53 3.76 -5.02
N SER A 214 -9.53 5.08 -5.07
CA SER A 214 -9.71 5.98 -3.95
C SER A 214 -11.01 6.77 -4.06
N SER A 215 -11.55 7.23 -2.92
CA SER A 215 -12.54 8.30 -2.89
C SER A 215 -11.96 9.68 -3.21
N VAL A 216 -10.62 9.80 -3.27
CA VAL A 216 -9.97 11.07 -3.59
C VAL A 216 -10.18 11.42 -5.05
N ASN A 217 -10.63 12.63 -5.28
CA ASN A 217 -10.77 13.23 -6.60
C ASN A 217 -9.71 14.32 -6.78
N LEU A 218 -8.87 14.18 -7.80
CA LEU A 218 -7.80 15.12 -8.12
C LEU A 218 -8.21 16.15 -9.20
N GLY A 219 -9.39 15.98 -9.79
CA GLY A 219 -9.91 16.90 -10.78
C GLY A 219 -10.46 18.20 -10.15
N PRO A 220 -10.55 19.27 -10.95
CA PRO A 220 -11.19 20.50 -10.54
C PRO A 220 -12.68 20.26 -10.26
N TRP A 221 -13.27 21.13 -9.46
CA TRP A 221 -14.72 21.09 -9.16
C TRP A 221 -15.55 20.98 -10.44
N GLY A 222 -16.42 19.98 -10.50
CA GLY A 222 -17.29 19.73 -11.65
C GLY A 222 -16.68 18.85 -12.76
N ASN A 223 -15.39 18.48 -12.66
CA ASN A 223 -14.75 17.53 -13.56
C ASN A 223 -13.99 16.47 -12.76
N PRO A 224 -14.65 15.39 -12.34
CA PRO A 224 -14.05 14.37 -11.48
C PRO A 224 -12.91 13.64 -12.20
N ASP A 225 -11.77 13.56 -11.53
CA ASP A 225 -10.60 12.78 -11.95
C ASP A 225 -10.19 11.87 -10.77
N PRO A 226 -10.87 10.72 -10.59
CA PRO A 226 -10.67 9.85 -9.44
C PRO A 226 -9.26 9.28 -9.42
N TYR A 227 -8.65 9.25 -8.22
CA TYR A 227 -7.31 8.71 -8.05
C TYR A 227 -7.32 7.19 -7.96
N TYR A 228 -6.40 6.56 -8.67
CA TYR A 228 -6.21 5.12 -8.68
C TYR A 228 -4.75 4.75 -8.95
N VAL A 229 -4.33 3.58 -8.47
CA VAL A 229 -3.00 3.03 -8.73
C VAL A 229 -3.10 1.57 -9.16
N SER A 230 -2.10 1.10 -9.90
CA SER A 230 -1.88 -0.32 -10.16
C SER A 230 -0.77 -0.86 -9.25
N LEU A 231 -0.93 -2.10 -8.80
CA LEU A 231 0.07 -2.82 -8.01
C LEU A 231 0.12 -4.27 -8.48
N ASP A 232 1.31 -4.77 -8.77
CA ASP A 232 1.49 -6.20 -9.06
C ASP A 232 1.21 -7.03 -7.81
N LEU A 233 0.71 -8.26 -7.98
CA LEU A 233 0.35 -9.11 -6.85
C LEU A 233 1.57 -9.61 -6.06
N ALA A 234 2.78 -9.61 -6.65
CA ALA A 234 4.00 -9.94 -5.93
C ALA A 234 4.31 -8.85 -4.89
N THR A 235 4.17 -7.57 -5.27
CA THR A 235 4.28 -6.42 -4.35
C THR A 235 3.11 -6.37 -3.35
N ALA A 236 1.88 -6.68 -3.76
CA ALA A 236 0.75 -6.78 -2.85
C ALA A 236 0.96 -7.84 -1.76
N ARG A 237 1.62 -8.95 -2.09
CA ARG A 237 2.00 -10.04 -1.17
C ARG A 237 3.27 -9.78 -0.37
N HIS A 238 3.93 -8.64 -0.57
CA HIS A 238 5.14 -8.31 0.18
C HIS A 238 4.83 -8.20 1.68
N PRO A 239 5.69 -8.75 2.58
CA PRO A 239 5.42 -8.79 4.02
C PRO A 239 5.15 -7.42 4.67
N GLN A 240 5.68 -6.34 4.09
CA GLN A 240 5.51 -4.97 4.58
C GLN A 240 4.42 -4.19 3.83
N THR A 241 3.68 -4.81 2.92
CA THR A 241 2.53 -4.16 2.28
C THR A 241 1.31 -4.26 3.19
N LEU A 242 0.84 -3.11 3.68
CA LEU A 242 -0.30 -3.00 4.59
C LEU A 242 -1.46 -2.23 3.97
N LEU A 243 -2.66 -2.67 4.30
CA LEU A 243 -3.88 -1.87 4.27
C LEU A 243 -4.02 -1.25 5.66
N ALA A 244 -3.48 -0.05 5.83
CA ALA A 244 -3.35 0.60 7.12
C ALA A 244 -4.64 1.31 7.53
N THR A 245 -4.98 1.21 8.81
CA THR A 245 -6.12 1.86 9.46
C THR A 245 -5.68 2.86 10.53
N HIS A 246 -4.40 2.78 10.96
CA HIS A 246 -3.84 3.63 12.01
C HIS A 246 -2.49 4.22 11.58
N LEU A 247 -2.22 5.39 12.12
CA LEU A 247 -0.99 6.16 11.97
C LEU A 247 -0.55 6.67 13.34
N ASN A 248 0.71 6.39 13.72
CA ASN A 248 1.31 6.87 14.96
C ASN A 248 0.46 6.58 16.21
N GLY A 249 -0.12 5.37 16.26
CA GLY A 249 -0.91 4.90 17.40
C GLY A 249 -2.36 5.39 17.45
N LYS A 250 -2.83 6.13 16.44
CA LYS A 250 -4.20 6.66 16.36
C LYS A 250 -4.88 6.20 15.07
N PRO A 251 -6.22 6.08 15.03
CA PRO A 251 -6.93 5.90 13.78
C PRO A 251 -6.52 6.96 12.76
N LEU A 252 -6.52 6.58 11.48
CA LEU A 252 -6.23 7.52 10.40
C LEU A 252 -7.19 8.71 10.43
N THR A 253 -6.64 9.90 10.19
CA THR A 253 -7.45 11.08 9.88
C THR A 253 -7.79 11.12 8.39
N VAL A 254 -8.73 11.96 7.99
CA VAL A 254 -9.10 12.13 6.57
C VAL A 254 -7.90 12.56 5.75
N GLU A 255 -7.07 13.46 6.28
CA GLU A 255 -5.83 13.96 5.65
C GLU A 255 -4.84 12.84 5.36
N HIS A 256 -4.84 11.80 6.18
CA HIS A 256 -3.96 10.65 6.05
C HIS A 256 -4.62 9.42 5.45
N GLY A 257 -5.87 9.55 4.97
CA GLY A 257 -6.55 8.54 4.16
C GLY A 257 -7.46 7.60 4.95
N ALA A 258 -8.15 8.13 6.00
CA ALA A 258 -9.19 7.38 6.70
C ALA A 258 -10.23 6.82 5.73
N PRO A 259 -10.89 5.69 6.06
CA PRO A 259 -10.56 4.80 7.15
C PRO A 259 -9.50 3.75 6.77
N LEU A 260 -9.11 3.67 5.47
CA LEU A 260 -8.18 2.68 4.93
C LEU A 260 -7.26 3.30 3.89
N ARG A 261 -5.95 3.04 3.99
CA ARG A 261 -4.95 3.43 3.01
C ARG A 261 -3.98 2.30 2.71
N LEU A 262 -3.36 2.36 1.53
CA LEU A 262 -2.25 1.49 1.19
C LEU A 262 -0.92 2.04 1.74
N VAL A 263 -0.10 1.14 2.29
CA VAL A 263 1.29 1.41 2.67
C VAL A 263 2.16 0.35 2.01
N VAL A 264 3.00 0.78 1.08
CA VAL A 264 3.93 -0.06 0.31
C VAL A 264 5.33 0.54 0.43
N PRO A 265 6.10 0.21 1.46
CA PRO A 265 7.37 0.87 1.74
C PRO A 265 8.45 0.66 0.67
N VAL A 266 8.31 -0.37 -0.17
CA VAL A 266 9.20 -0.65 -1.32
C VAL A 266 8.85 0.17 -2.57
N LYS A 267 7.84 1.04 -2.48
CA LYS A 267 7.37 1.90 -3.58
C LYS A 267 7.33 3.36 -3.14
N LEU A 268 7.48 4.26 -4.09
CA LEU A 268 7.34 5.70 -3.87
C LEU A 268 5.95 6.08 -3.37
N GLY A 269 5.85 7.25 -2.75
CA GLY A 269 4.63 7.74 -2.10
C GLY A 269 3.38 7.75 -2.96
N LEU A 270 3.53 7.92 -4.27
CA LEU A 270 2.41 7.91 -5.20
C LEU A 270 1.70 6.54 -5.31
N LYS A 271 2.38 5.42 -5.02
CA LYS A 271 1.72 4.11 -4.90
C LYS A 271 1.02 3.90 -3.56
N ASN A 272 1.29 4.72 -2.56
CA ASN A 272 0.72 4.63 -1.21
C ASN A 272 -0.64 5.36 -1.13
N ILE A 273 -1.62 4.90 -1.93
CA ILE A 273 -2.93 5.52 -2.14
C ILE A 273 -3.74 5.61 -0.84
N LYS A 274 -4.40 6.76 -0.63
CA LYS A 274 -5.24 7.10 0.53
C LYS A 274 -6.72 6.80 0.25
N ALA A 275 -7.52 6.65 1.31
CA ALA A 275 -8.98 6.55 1.25
C ALA A 275 -9.48 5.53 0.21
N ILE A 276 -8.97 4.30 0.31
CA ILE A 276 -9.29 3.21 -0.63
C ILE A 276 -10.75 2.83 -0.52
N THR A 277 -11.42 2.66 -1.67
CA THR A 277 -12.82 2.21 -1.74
C THR A 277 -13.01 0.94 -2.55
N ARG A 278 -12.08 0.62 -3.45
CA ARG A 278 -12.20 -0.55 -4.32
C ARG A 278 -10.83 -1.15 -4.63
N ILE A 279 -10.79 -2.47 -4.69
CA ILE A 279 -9.66 -3.24 -5.20
C ILE A 279 -10.21 -4.22 -6.25
N THR A 280 -9.73 -4.10 -7.49
CA THR A 280 -10.12 -5.00 -8.59
C THR A 280 -8.91 -5.79 -9.04
N TYR A 281 -8.99 -7.11 -8.97
CA TYR A 281 -7.93 -7.99 -9.46
C TYR A 281 -8.07 -8.23 -10.95
N THR A 282 -6.96 -8.09 -11.68
CA THR A 282 -6.94 -8.17 -13.14
C THR A 282 -5.80 -9.06 -13.63
N ARG A 283 -6.00 -9.67 -14.82
CA ARG A 283 -4.96 -10.42 -15.51
C ARG A 283 -3.87 -9.49 -16.03
N ASP A 284 -4.29 -8.50 -16.81
CA ASP A 284 -3.41 -7.57 -17.47
C ASP A 284 -3.18 -6.36 -16.58
N GLU A 285 -2.04 -5.68 -16.76
CA GLU A 285 -1.69 -4.48 -16.02
C GLU A 285 -2.75 -3.39 -16.25
N PRO A 286 -3.46 -2.96 -15.20
CA PRO A 286 -4.43 -1.87 -15.34
C PRO A 286 -3.70 -0.53 -15.44
N ALA A 287 -4.40 0.45 -15.98
CA ALA A 287 -3.90 1.80 -16.03
C ALA A 287 -3.56 2.32 -14.62
N ASP A 288 -2.49 3.09 -14.51
CA ASP A 288 -2.08 3.82 -13.31
C ASP A 288 -2.22 5.32 -13.57
N TYR A 289 -2.69 6.05 -12.54
CA TYR A 289 -3.00 7.47 -12.67
C TYR A 289 -1.78 8.31 -13.07
N TRP A 290 -0.65 8.10 -12.37
CA TRP A 290 0.56 8.88 -12.62
C TRP A 290 1.37 8.35 -13.79
N ALA A 291 1.35 7.03 -14.05
CA ALA A 291 1.98 6.47 -15.25
C ALA A 291 1.39 7.03 -16.54
N LYS A 292 0.07 7.30 -16.60
CA LYS A 292 -0.56 8.00 -17.71
C LYS A 292 -0.07 9.45 -17.90
N ARG A 293 0.55 10.01 -16.86
CA ARG A 293 1.08 11.39 -16.82
C ARG A 293 2.60 11.43 -16.92
N GLY A 294 3.23 10.32 -17.35
CA GLY A 294 4.66 10.25 -17.63
C GLY A 294 5.56 9.86 -16.47
N TYR A 295 4.98 9.40 -15.34
CA TYR A 295 5.76 8.80 -14.25
C TYR A 295 6.04 7.31 -14.54
N SER A 296 7.01 6.74 -13.82
CA SER A 296 7.24 5.29 -13.83
C SER A 296 5.98 4.54 -13.41
N ARG A 297 5.69 3.41 -14.06
CA ARG A 297 4.61 2.51 -13.62
C ARG A 297 5.04 1.68 -12.41
N TYR A 298 6.33 1.40 -12.28
CA TYR A 298 6.88 0.57 -11.22
C TYR A 298 7.08 1.33 -9.91
N ASP A 299 7.62 2.56 -9.98
CA ASP A 299 7.82 3.45 -8.83
C ASP A 299 8.48 2.78 -7.62
N GLY A 300 9.49 1.92 -7.87
CA GLY A 300 10.26 1.24 -6.85
C GLY A 300 11.35 2.11 -6.22
N ILE A 301 11.81 1.71 -5.02
CA ILE A 301 12.95 2.29 -4.30
C ILE A 301 13.94 1.23 -3.87
#